data_fe5f636c24c8aadbc1647a3ec4939cdb
#
_entry.id   fe5f636c24c8aadbc1647a3ec4939cdb
#
_cell.length_a   1.000
_cell.length_b   1.000
_cell.length_c   1.000
_cell.angle_alpha   90.00
_cell.angle_beta   90.00
_cell.angle_gamma   90.00
#
_symmetry.space_group_name_H-M   'P 1'
#
loop_
_entity.id
_entity.type
_entity.pdbx_description
1 polymer ?
#
loop_
_entity_poly.entity_id
_entity_poly.type
_entity_poly.pdbx_seq_one_letter_code
_entity_poly.pdbx_strand_id
1 'polypeptide(L)'
;PEEEIKDVFYPFKQKIIFPKEKTISEMRFVDAISDSLRQSMNKYRDMVIMGQDISDYGGVFKVTEGFVDEFGRERVRNTPLCESAIVGTALGLSIEGIKSVVEMQFADFVTCGFNQIVNNLAKIHWRWGQNADVVVRMPTGAGSAAGPFHSQSNEAWFFHTPGLKIVYPSSPYDAKGLLNASIEDPNPVLYFEHKLLYRS
;
A
#
# COMPACT_ATOMS: atom_id res chain seq x y z
N PRO A 1 -17.31 24.44 -10.00
CA PRO A 1 -17.35 23.14 -9.30
C PRO A 1 -16.91 21.96 -10.18
N GLU A 2 -17.37 21.89 -11.45
CA GLU A 2 -17.03 20.79 -12.36
C GLU A 2 -15.55 20.78 -12.80
N GLU A 3 -14.90 21.91 -12.85
CA GLU A 3 -13.47 22.04 -13.16
C GLU A 3 -12.61 21.61 -11.96
N GLU A 4 -13.01 21.97 -10.75
CA GLU A 4 -12.30 21.60 -9.51
C GLU A 4 -12.22 20.08 -9.29
N ILE A 5 -13.25 19.34 -9.68
CA ILE A 5 -13.30 17.88 -9.55
C ILE A 5 -12.26 17.20 -10.47
N LYS A 6 -11.91 17.82 -11.60
CA LYS A 6 -10.93 17.25 -12.54
C LYS A 6 -9.50 17.27 -12.01
N ASP A 7 -9.19 18.16 -11.06
CA ASP A 7 -7.85 18.36 -10.53
C ASP A 7 -7.59 17.57 -9.23
N VAL A 8 -8.54 16.74 -8.78
CA VAL A 8 -8.42 15.96 -7.53
C VAL A 8 -7.34 14.89 -7.63
N PHE A 9 -7.16 14.30 -8.83
CA PHE A 9 -6.17 13.25 -9.08
C PHE A 9 -5.15 13.70 -10.12
N TYR A 10 -3.89 13.32 -9.89
CA TYR A 10 -2.86 13.44 -10.92
C TYR A 10 -3.28 12.63 -12.16
N PRO A 11 -3.20 13.19 -13.37
CA PRO A 11 -3.62 12.50 -14.58
C PRO A 11 -2.80 11.22 -14.81
N PHE A 12 -3.47 10.09 -14.83
CA PHE A 12 -2.84 8.79 -15.07
C PHE A 12 -3.74 7.91 -15.93
N LYS A 13 -3.17 7.36 -16.97
CA LYS A 13 -3.85 6.37 -17.83
C LYS A 13 -3.20 5.01 -17.60
N GLN A 14 -3.86 4.19 -16.82
CA GLN A 14 -3.42 2.83 -16.58
C GLN A 14 -3.45 2.00 -17.88
N LYS A 15 -2.40 1.23 -18.11
CA LYS A 15 -2.34 0.27 -19.21
C LYS A 15 -3.02 -1.02 -18.78
N ILE A 16 -3.92 -1.52 -19.61
CA ILE A 16 -4.46 -2.87 -19.41
C ILE A 16 -3.38 -3.86 -19.82
N ILE A 17 -2.93 -4.69 -18.89
CA ILE A 17 -1.93 -5.73 -19.10
C ILE A 17 -2.64 -7.08 -18.99
N PHE A 18 -2.66 -7.82 -20.09
CA PHE A 18 -3.18 -9.18 -20.09
C PHE A 18 -2.08 -10.17 -19.68
N PRO A 19 -2.41 -11.27 -18.99
CA PRO A 19 -1.45 -12.32 -18.70
C PRO A 19 -0.78 -12.84 -19.99
N LYS A 20 0.54 -12.98 -19.95
CA LYS A 20 1.31 -13.50 -21.11
C LYS A 20 1.10 -14.98 -21.32
N GLU A 21 0.83 -15.72 -20.26
CA GLU A 21 0.66 -17.15 -20.25
C GLU A 21 -0.70 -17.53 -19.66
N LYS A 22 -1.27 -18.61 -20.15
CA LYS A 22 -2.53 -19.18 -19.62
C LYS A 22 -2.30 -20.13 -18.45
N THR A 23 -1.08 -20.25 -17.97
CA THR A 23 -0.71 -21.13 -16.86
C THR A 23 -1.29 -20.57 -15.56
N ILE A 24 -2.17 -21.33 -14.95
CA ILE A 24 -2.72 -21.01 -13.63
C ILE A 24 -1.84 -21.71 -12.59
N SER A 25 -1.29 -20.96 -11.64
CA SER A 25 -0.62 -21.51 -10.45
C SER A 25 -1.49 -21.25 -9.22
N GLU A 26 -1.59 -22.25 -8.35
CA GLU A 26 -2.18 -22.05 -7.03
C GLU A 26 -1.19 -21.27 -6.15
N MET A 27 -1.70 -20.24 -5.46
CA MET A 27 -0.88 -19.37 -4.62
C MET A 27 -1.74 -18.83 -3.47
N ARG A 28 -1.20 -18.82 -2.26
CA ARG A 28 -1.91 -18.17 -1.15
C ARG A 28 -2.00 -16.66 -1.38
N PHE A 29 -3.01 -16.05 -0.79
CA PHE A 29 -3.23 -14.61 -0.90
C PHE A 29 -1.99 -13.80 -0.42
N VAL A 30 -1.38 -14.18 0.70
CA VAL A 30 -0.18 -13.51 1.25
C VAL A 30 1.03 -13.64 0.31
N ASP A 31 1.18 -14.79 -0.34
CA ASP A 31 2.30 -15.03 -1.28
C ASP A 31 2.11 -14.21 -2.56
N ALA A 32 0.87 -14.02 -3.01
CA ALA A 32 0.53 -13.17 -4.15
C ALA A 32 0.90 -11.69 -3.90
N ILE A 33 0.67 -11.21 -2.68
CA ILE A 33 1.07 -9.86 -2.25
C ILE A 33 2.61 -9.76 -2.21
N SER A 34 3.28 -10.72 -1.58
CA SER A 34 4.75 -10.76 -1.51
C SER A 34 5.38 -10.77 -2.91
N ASP A 35 4.85 -11.61 -3.82
CA ASP A 35 5.35 -11.69 -5.19
C ASP A 35 5.12 -10.38 -5.97
N SER A 36 3.98 -9.72 -5.78
CA SER A 36 3.70 -8.40 -6.37
C SER A 36 4.74 -7.35 -5.92
N LEU A 37 5.02 -7.29 -4.61
CA LEU A 37 6.03 -6.38 -4.07
C LEU A 37 7.42 -6.68 -4.63
N ARG A 38 7.80 -7.97 -4.69
CA ARG A 38 9.10 -8.39 -5.24
C ARG A 38 9.23 -7.99 -6.71
N GLN A 39 8.20 -8.20 -7.52
CA GLN A 39 8.17 -7.77 -8.91
C GLN A 39 8.31 -6.25 -9.05
N SER A 40 7.61 -5.50 -8.21
CA SER A 40 7.66 -4.04 -8.21
C SER A 40 9.03 -3.51 -7.78
N MET A 41 9.65 -4.08 -6.76
CA MET A 41 11.00 -3.72 -6.33
C MET A 41 12.07 -4.04 -7.37
N ASN A 42 11.87 -5.09 -8.16
CA ASN A 42 12.75 -5.40 -9.30
C ASN A 42 12.55 -4.43 -10.47
N LYS A 43 11.31 -3.98 -10.68
CA LYS A 43 10.95 -3.02 -11.75
C LYS A 43 11.43 -1.60 -11.41
N TYR A 44 11.21 -1.15 -10.18
CA TYR A 44 11.55 0.18 -9.70
C TYR A 44 12.76 0.10 -8.74
N ARG A 45 13.94 0.42 -9.27
CA ARG A 45 15.22 0.19 -8.59
C ARG A 45 15.43 1.02 -7.32
N ASP A 46 14.76 2.14 -7.20
CA ASP A 46 14.80 3.08 -6.07
C ASP A 46 13.58 2.97 -5.15
N MET A 47 12.59 2.14 -5.48
CA MET A 47 11.41 1.93 -4.66
C MET A 47 11.78 1.47 -3.25
N VAL A 48 11.13 2.08 -2.24
CA VAL A 48 11.33 1.78 -0.82
C VAL A 48 10.08 1.17 -0.22
N ILE A 49 10.25 0.13 0.58
CA ILE A 49 9.20 -0.42 1.46
C ILE A 49 9.55 -0.08 2.90
N MET A 50 8.59 0.49 3.65
CA MET A 50 8.78 0.90 5.04
C MET A 50 7.62 0.43 5.91
N GLY A 51 7.94 0.12 7.15
CA GLY A 51 6.96 -0.27 8.16
C GLY A 51 7.63 -0.81 9.42
N GLN A 52 6.81 -1.22 10.37
CA GLN A 52 7.29 -1.77 11.63
C GLN A 52 7.63 -3.26 11.43
N ASP A 53 8.82 -3.67 11.84
CA ASP A 53 9.31 -5.05 11.81
C ASP A 53 9.32 -5.72 10.42
N ILE A 54 9.28 -4.95 9.34
CA ILE A 54 9.21 -5.48 7.98
C ILE A 54 10.55 -5.93 7.40
N SER A 55 11.67 -5.52 8.00
CA SER A 55 13.00 -5.88 7.50
C SER A 55 13.39 -7.30 7.92
N ASP A 56 14.16 -7.46 8.99
CA ASP A 56 14.68 -8.78 9.40
C ASP A 56 13.60 -9.78 9.81
N TYR A 57 12.55 -9.28 10.46
CA TYR A 57 11.44 -10.14 10.88
C TYR A 57 10.49 -10.50 9.71
N GLY A 58 10.46 -9.70 8.66
CA GLY A 58 9.62 -9.93 7.47
C GLY A 58 8.15 -9.54 7.65
N GLY A 59 7.84 -8.68 8.63
CA GLY A 59 6.48 -8.27 8.97
C GLY A 59 5.70 -9.28 9.79
N VAL A 60 4.61 -8.84 10.40
CA VAL A 60 3.74 -9.68 11.26
C VAL A 60 3.18 -10.89 10.50
N PHE A 61 2.87 -10.70 9.22
CA PHE A 61 2.29 -11.73 8.35
C PHE A 61 3.29 -12.33 7.35
N LYS A 62 4.59 -12.04 7.51
CA LYS A 62 5.67 -12.58 6.67
C LYS A 62 5.62 -12.19 5.19
N VAL A 63 4.98 -11.08 4.89
CA VAL A 63 4.87 -10.57 3.50
C VAL A 63 6.23 -10.19 2.92
N THR A 64 7.12 -9.62 3.75
CA THR A 64 8.45 -9.13 3.34
C THR A 64 9.60 -10.03 3.81
N GLU A 65 9.30 -11.27 4.18
CA GLU A 65 10.35 -12.22 4.59
C GLU A 65 11.39 -12.45 3.50
N GLY A 66 12.67 -12.31 3.84
CA GLY A 66 13.80 -12.44 2.90
C GLY A 66 14.06 -11.20 2.02
N PHE A 67 13.22 -10.16 2.07
CA PHE A 67 13.40 -8.98 1.22
C PHE A 67 14.65 -8.17 1.54
N VAL A 68 15.08 -8.15 2.80
CA VAL A 68 16.33 -7.46 3.19
C VAL A 68 17.54 -8.09 2.52
N ASP A 69 17.56 -9.42 2.44
CA ASP A 69 18.67 -10.15 1.81
C ASP A 69 18.67 -9.93 0.28
N GLU A 70 17.49 -9.78 -0.33
CA GLU A 70 17.34 -9.59 -1.77
C GLU A 70 17.55 -8.12 -2.20
N PHE A 71 17.06 -7.14 -1.43
CA PHE A 71 16.98 -5.74 -1.84
C PHE A 71 17.80 -4.78 -0.99
N GLY A 72 18.32 -5.24 0.14
CA GLY A 72 19.10 -4.43 1.07
C GLY A 72 18.25 -3.57 2.02
N ARG A 73 18.87 -3.18 3.15
CA ARG A 73 18.23 -2.37 4.21
C ARG A 73 17.88 -0.95 3.78
N GLU A 74 18.56 -0.43 2.76
CA GLU A 74 18.27 0.90 2.21
C GLU A 74 16.91 0.96 1.53
N ARG A 75 16.42 -0.17 1.07
CA ARG A 75 15.15 -0.27 0.36
C ARG A 75 14.05 -0.98 1.17
N VAL A 76 14.41 -1.77 2.18
CA VAL A 76 13.47 -2.46 3.08
C VAL A 76 13.75 -2.00 4.50
N ARG A 77 12.96 -1.03 4.98
CA ARG A 77 13.28 -0.25 6.18
C ARG A 77 12.32 -0.51 7.31
N ASN A 78 12.86 -0.90 8.46
CA ASN A 78 12.11 -0.80 9.71
C ASN A 78 11.96 0.67 10.11
N THR A 79 10.81 0.99 10.68
CA THR A 79 10.52 2.28 11.28
C THR A 79 10.24 2.13 12.79
N PRO A 80 10.39 3.20 13.57
CA PRO A 80 9.78 3.26 14.89
C PRO A 80 8.25 3.13 14.82
N LEU A 81 7.61 2.88 15.96
CA LEU A 81 6.15 2.94 16.15
C LEU A 81 5.67 4.38 16.00
N CYS A 82 5.48 4.83 14.77
CA CYS A 82 5.01 6.19 14.47
C CYS A 82 4.35 6.23 13.09
N GLU A 83 3.10 5.80 13.00
CA GLU A 83 2.36 5.67 11.74
C GLU A 83 2.24 7.00 10.98
N SER A 84 2.09 8.11 11.71
CA SER A 84 2.08 9.44 11.12
C SER A 84 3.40 9.76 10.40
N ALA A 85 4.52 9.44 11.02
CA ALA A 85 5.85 9.66 10.41
C ALA A 85 6.09 8.70 9.23
N ILE A 86 5.60 7.46 9.30
CA ILE A 86 5.69 6.49 8.20
C ILE A 86 5.01 7.06 6.94
N VAL A 87 3.76 7.51 7.06
CA VAL A 87 3.01 8.09 5.94
C VAL A 87 3.63 9.41 5.47
N GLY A 88 4.04 10.28 6.39
CA GLY A 88 4.68 11.56 6.05
C GLY A 88 6.01 11.39 5.33
N THR A 89 6.82 10.42 5.73
CA THR A 89 8.07 10.06 5.05
C THR A 89 7.81 9.53 3.65
N ALA A 90 6.79 8.68 3.48
CA ALA A 90 6.38 8.18 2.17
C ALA A 90 6.01 9.31 1.21
N LEU A 91 5.27 10.32 1.70
CA LEU A 91 4.96 11.51 0.93
C LEU A 91 6.24 12.28 0.56
N GLY A 92 7.17 12.45 1.50
CA GLY A 92 8.46 13.09 1.23
C GLY A 92 9.26 12.36 0.15
N LEU A 93 9.30 11.03 0.19
CA LEU A 93 9.94 10.21 -0.85
C LEU A 93 9.26 10.42 -2.22
N SER A 94 7.93 10.47 -2.24
CA SER A 94 7.19 10.73 -3.49
C SER A 94 7.51 12.11 -4.09
N ILE A 95 7.69 13.15 -3.26
CA ILE A 95 8.09 14.48 -3.72
C ILE A 95 9.47 14.44 -4.38
N GLU A 96 10.38 13.62 -3.87
CA GLU A 96 11.71 13.38 -4.45
C GLU A 96 11.68 12.38 -5.63
N GLY A 97 10.51 11.94 -6.08
CA GLY A 97 10.33 11.04 -7.22
C GLY A 97 10.55 9.56 -6.89
N ILE A 98 10.63 9.20 -5.61
CA ILE A 98 10.86 7.82 -5.15
C ILE A 98 9.51 7.19 -4.80
N LYS A 99 9.17 6.08 -5.47
CA LYS A 99 7.99 5.28 -5.13
C LYS A 99 8.14 4.64 -3.76
N SER A 100 7.05 4.63 -2.99
CA SER A 100 7.06 3.97 -1.69
C SER A 100 5.81 3.17 -1.42
N VAL A 101 6.01 2.03 -0.76
CA VAL A 101 4.96 1.23 -0.16
C VAL A 101 5.19 1.21 1.34
N VAL A 102 4.18 1.62 2.10
CA VAL A 102 4.25 1.58 3.56
C VAL A 102 3.24 0.60 4.12
N GLU A 103 3.63 -0.09 5.18
CA GLU A 103 2.79 -1.06 5.86
C GLU A 103 2.36 -0.52 7.23
N MET A 104 1.05 -0.49 7.48
CA MET A 104 0.50 -0.50 8.83
C MET A 104 0.45 -1.95 9.28
N GLN A 105 0.96 -2.29 10.46
CA GLN A 105 0.91 -3.68 10.96
C GLN A 105 -0.52 -4.22 11.00
N PHE A 106 -1.47 -3.35 11.35
CA PHE A 106 -2.91 -3.56 11.27
C PHE A 106 -3.59 -2.28 10.82
N ALA A 107 -4.67 -2.40 10.06
CA ALA A 107 -5.47 -1.24 9.63
C ALA A 107 -6.00 -0.41 10.81
N ASP A 108 -6.19 -1.04 11.96
CA ASP A 108 -6.60 -0.38 13.21
C ASP A 108 -5.68 0.80 13.59
N PHE A 109 -4.38 0.68 13.32
CA PHE A 109 -3.38 1.68 13.69
C PHE A 109 -3.30 2.87 12.73
N VAL A 110 -4.02 2.80 11.61
CA VAL A 110 -4.09 3.92 10.64
C VAL A 110 -4.64 5.20 11.26
N THR A 111 -5.36 5.09 12.39
CA THR A 111 -5.84 6.25 13.16
C THR A 111 -4.71 7.17 13.59
N CYS A 112 -3.53 6.64 13.90
CA CYS A 112 -2.35 7.44 14.25
C CYS A 112 -1.75 8.18 13.04
N GLY A 113 -1.98 7.68 11.82
CA GLY A 113 -1.57 8.30 10.56
C GLY A 113 -2.69 9.05 9.82
N PHE A 114 -3.90 9.11 10.39
CA PHE A 114 -5.10 9.60 9.71
C PHE A 114 -4.93 11.00 9.12
N ASN A 115 -4.37 11.94 9.89
CA ASN A 115 -4.13 13.30 9.40
C ASN A 115 -3.21 13.32 8.15
N GLN A 116 -2.15 12.53 8.14
CA GLN A 116 -1.23 12.47 7.00
C GLN A 116 -1.93 11.94 5.74
N ILE A 117 -2.85 11.00 5.90
CA ILE A 117 -3.62 10.43 4.79
C ILE A 117 -4.64 11.43 4.26
N VAL A 118 -5.55 11.92 5.13
CA VAL A 118 -6.71 12.70 4.68
C VAL A 118 -6.40 14.17 4.37
N ASN A 119 -5.37 14.74 4.99
CA ASN A 119 -4.99 16.14 4.78
C ASN A 119 -3.78 16.31 3.88
N ASN A 120 -2.82 15.40 3.91
CA ASN A 120 -1.61 15.53 3.11
C ASN A 120 -1.66 14.69 1.85
N LEU A 121 -1.69 13.36 1.92
CA LEU A 121 -1.72 12.50 0.73
C LEU A 121 -2.90 12.84 -0.18
N ALA A 122 -4.11 12.93 0.38
CA ALA A 122 -5.32 13.13 -0.39
C ALA A 122 -5.39 14.47 -1.14
N LYS A 123 -4.75 15.51 -0.60
CA LYS A 123 -4.96 16.89 -1.06
C LYS A 123 -3.75 17.54 -1.70
N ILE A 124 -2.58 16.89 -1.66
CA ILE A 124 -1.35 17.52 -2.15
C ILE A 124 -1.42 17.82 -3.64
N HIS A 125 -1.99 16.91 -4.43
CA HIS A 125 -2.15 17.15 -5.86
C HIS A 125 -3.11 18.29 -6.13
N TRP A 126 -4.29 18.25 -5.56
CA TRP A 126 -5.29 19.31 -5.72
C TRP A 126 -4.78 20.69 -5.32
N ARG A 127 -3.97 20.74 -4.25
CA ARG A 127 -3.47 22.03 -3.71
C ARG A 127 -2.25 22.56 -4.46
N TRP A 128 -1.33 21.69 -4.88
CA TRP A 128 -0.02 22.10 -5.42
C TRP A 128 0.37 21.41 -6.73
N GLY A 129 -0.46 20.55 -7.29
CA GLY A 129 -0.14 19.79 -8.50
C GLY A 129 0.89 18.67 -8.28
N GLN A 130 1.33 18.45 -7.05
CA GLN A 130 2.32 17.43 -6.70
C GLN A 130 1.65 16.07 -6.59
N ASN A 131 2.15 15.07 -7.31
CA ASN A 131 1.68 13.69 -7.14
C ASN A 131 2.08 13.12 -5.77
N ALA A 132 1.32 12.13 -5.31
CA ALA A 132 1.61 11.37 -4.09
C ALA A 132 1.66 9.88 -4.43
N ASP A 133 2.79 9.44 -4.93
CA ASP A 133 3.08 8.08 -5.40
C ASP A 133 3.35 7.14 -4.21
N VAL A 134 2.31 6.89 -3.43
CA VAL A 134 2.36 6.17 -2.17
C VAL A 134 1.27 5.12 -2.10
N VAL A 135 1.64 3.89 -1.78
CA VAL A 135 0.70 2.83 -1.40
C VAL A 135 0.79 2.58 0.10
N VAL A 136 -0.35 2.66 0.79
CA VAL A 136 -0.47 2.31 2.21
C VAL A 136 -1.16 0.96 2.31
N ARG A 137 -0.40 -0.09 2.62
CA ARG A 137 -0.91 -1.44 2.84
C ARG A 137 -1.42 -1.61 4.27
N MET A 138 -2.57 -2.23 4.41
CA MET A 138 -3.28 -2.35 5.69
C MET A 138 -3.93 -3.71 5.86
N PRO A 139 -3.34 -4.63 6.64
CA PRO A 139 -4.04 -5.85 7.08
C PRO A 139 -5.29 -5.49 7.89
N THR A 140 -6.47 -5.88 7.43
CA THR A 140 -7.77 -5.45 7.96
C THR A 140 -8.69 -6.62 8.31
N GLY A 141 -9.76 -6.36 9.02
CA GLY A 141 -10.83 -7.31 9.31
C GLY A 141 -10.59 -8.21 10.51
N ALA A 142 -11.64 -8.90 10.94
CA ALA A 142 -11.63 -9.87 12.02
C ALA A 142 -11.05 -11.22 11.58
N GLY A 143 -11.01 -12.20 12.48
CA GLY A 143 -10.66 -13.59 12.18
C GLY A 143 -9.39 -14.12 12.83
N SER A 144 -8.50 -13.24 13.30
CA SER A 144 -7.29 -13.64 14.04
C SER A 144 -7.49 -13.76 15.56
N ALA A 145 -8.70 -13.49 16.06
CA ALA A 145 -9.06 -13.50 17.50
C ALA A 145 -8.17 -12.58 18.38
N ALA A 146 -7.62 -11.51 17.80
CA ALA A 146 -6.70 -10.59 18.47
C ALA A 146 -7.41 -9.44 19.22
N GLY A 147 -8.74 -9.52 19.37
CA GLY A 147 -9.55 -8.54 20.09
C GLY A 147 -9.85 -7.26 19.27
N PRO A 148 -10.53 -6.27 19.90
CA PRO A 148 -11.12 -5.13 19.18
C PRO A 148 -10.08 -4.17 18.59
N PHE A 149 -8.86 -4.15 19.11
CA PHE A 149 -7.79 -3.26 18.63
C PHE A 149 -7.03 -3.80 17.41
N HIS A 150 -7.37 -5.00 16.93
CA HIS A 150 -6.72 -5.65 15.81
C HIS A 150 -7.71 -6.31 14.83
N SER A 151 -8.98 -5.92 14.89
CA SER A 151 -10.05 -6.64 14.18
C SER A 151 -11.04 -5.72 13.46
N GLN A 152 -10.71 -4.45 13.33
CA GLN A 152 -11.59 -3.47 12.68
C GLN A 152 -11.52 -3.58 11.15
N SER A 153 -12.60 -3.15 10.51
CA SER A 153 -12.70 -2.91 9.07
C SER A 153 -13.04 -1.44 8.89
N ASN A 154 -12.03 -0.64 8.60
CA ASN A 154 -12.11 0.82 8.64
C ASN A 154 -11.92 1.50 7.28
N GLU A 155 -12.01 0.75 6.18
CA GLU A 155 -11.94 1.24 4.81
C GLU A 155 -12.98 2.34 4.52
N ALA A 156 -14.17 2.23 5.10
CA ALA A 156 -15.25 3.19 4.92
C ALA A 156 -14.90 4.61 5.44
N TRP A 157 -13.99 4.74 6.38
CA TRP A 157 -13.56 6.05 6.90
C TRP A 157 -12.94 6.95 5.83
N PHE A 158 -12.42 6.36 4.77
CA PHE A 158 -11.70 7.07 3.72
C PHE A 158 -12.54 7.38 2.48
N PHE A 159 -13.71 6.75 2.32
CA PHE A 159 -14.57 6.95 1.15
C PHE A 159 -15.05 8.39 0.96
N HIS A 160 -15.13 9.14 2.04
CA HIS A 160 -15.52 10.56 2.00
C HIS A 160 -14.37 11.52 1.74
N THR A 161 -13.17 11.01 1.48
CA THR A 161 -11.98 11.83 1.27
C THR A 161 -11.58 11.82 -0.21
N PRO A 162 -11.93 12.87 -0.98
CA PRO A 162 -11.47 12.98 -2.37
C PRO A 162 -9.94 12.99 -2.45
N GLY A 163 -9.40 12.40 -3.52
CA GLY A 163 -7.96 12.30 -3.74
C GLY A 163 -7.33 10.98 -3.28
N LEU A 164 -8.09 10.10 -2.61
CA LEU A 164 -7.64 8.75 -2.25
C LEU A 164 -8.27 7.70 -3.18
N LYS A 165 -7.49 6.68 -3.52
CA LYS A 165 -8.00 5.45 -4.13
C LYS A 165 -7.99 4.35 -3.07
N ILE A 166 -9.07 3.55 -3.03
CA ILE A 166 -9.24 2.48 -2.05
C ILE A 166 -9.36 1.18 -2.81
N VAL A 167 -8.50 0.23 -2.47
CA VAL A 167 -8.42 -1.09 -3.09
C VAL A 167 -8.58 -2.17 -2.02
N TYR A 168 -9.42 -3.15 -2.27
CA TYR A 168 -9.72 -4.23 -1.34
C TYR A 168 -9.93 -5.54 -2.11
N PRO A 169 -8.88 -6.28 -2.49
CA PRO A 169 -8.98 -7.51 -3.26
C PRO A 169 -9.54 -8.66 -2.44
N SER A 170 -10.15 -9.62 -3.13
CA SER A 170 -10.76 -10.81 -2.52
C SER A 170 -10.17 -12.14 -3.02
N SER A 171 -9.28 -12.13 -3.98
CA SER A 171 -8.60 -13.31 -4.50
C SER A 171 -7.09 -13.08 -4.63
N PRO A 172 -6.25 -14.14 -4.63
CA PRO A 172 -4.80 -14.00 -4.87
C PRO A 172 -4.47 -13.34 -6.20
N TYR A 173 -5.24 -13.65 -7.25
CA TYR A 173 -5.07 -13.06 -8.57
C TYR A 173 -5.28 -11.55 -8.55
N ASP A 174 -6.41 -11.11 -7.95
CA ASP A 174 -6.72 -9.68 -7.82
C ASP A 174 -5.74 -8.98 -6.88
N ALA A 175 -5.34 -9.64 -5.78
CA ALA A 175 -4.36 -9.06 -4.85
C ALA A 175 -3.05 -8.71 -5.56
N LYS A 176 -2.51 -9.62 -6.35
CA LYS A 176 -1.28 -9.37 -7.12
C LYS A 176 -1.49 -8.29 -8.18
N GLY A 177 -2.54 -8.42 -8.99
CA GLY A 177 -2.81 -7.50 -10.10
C GLY A 177 -3.09 -6.07 -9.64
N LEU A 178 -3.96 -5.93 -8.65
CA LEU A 178 -4.34 -4.62 -8.11
C LEU A 178 -3.21 -3.96 -7.31
N LEU A 179 -2.35 -4.73 -6.62
CA LEU A 179 -1.20 -4.15 -5.93
C LEU A 179 -0.17 -3.62 -6.94
N ASN A 180 0.13 -4.38 -7.99
CA ASN A 180 0.99 -3.88 -9.07
C ASN A 180 0.42 -2.61 -9.70
N ALA A 181 -0.89 -2.59 -9.98
CA ALA A 181 -1.57 -1.42 -10.52
C ALA A 181 -1.53 -0.22 -9.56
N SER A 182 -1.68 -0.47 -8.26
CA SER A 182 -1.59 0.56 -7.22
C SER A 182 -0.19 1.17 -7.12
N ILE A 183 0.86 0.36 -7.27
CA ILE A 183 2.25 0.84 -7.25
C ILE A 183 2.59 1.61 -8.56
N GLU A 184 1.95 1.30 -9.66
CA GLU A 184 2.11 2.06 -10.92
C GLU A 184 1.42 3.41 -10.87
N ASP A 185 0.33 3.54 -10.13
CA ASP A 185 -0.48 4.75 -10.05
C ASP A 185 0.27 5.86 -9.28
N PRO A 186 0.41 7.06 -9.83
CA PRO A 186 1.07 8.17 -9.15
C PRO A 186 0.19 8.87 -8.09
N ASN A 187 -1.01 8.36 -7.85
CA ASN A 187 -1.93 8.86 -6.83
C ASN A 187 -1.89 7.97 -5.58
N PRO A 188 -2.26 8.50 -4.41
CA PRO A 188 -2.23 7.72 -3.18
C PRO A 188 -3.28 6.61 -3.18
N VAL A 189 -2.84 5.41 -2.87
CA VAL A 189 -3.70 4.22 -2.80
C VAL A 189 -3.66 3.64 -1.39
N LEU A 190 -4.84 3.47 -0.80
CA LEU A 190 -5.04 2.70 0.42
C LEU A 190 -5.40 1.26 0.04
N TYR A 191 -4.50 0.35 0.33
CA TYR A 191 -4.61 -1.05 -0.08
C TYR A 191 -4.93 -1.93 1.14
N PHE A 192 -6.19 -2.34 1.25
CA PHE A 192 -6.69 -3.16 2.35
C PHE A 192 -6.56 -4.66 2.03
N GLU A 193 -6.09 -5.43 3.01
CA GLU A 193 -5.81 -6.87 2.88
C GLU A 193 -6.55 -7.63 3.98
N HIS A 194 -7.61 -8.38 3.61
CA HIS A 194 -8.38 -9.10 4.63
C HIS A 194 -7.57 -10.26 5.22
N LYS A 195 -7.30 -10.20 6.51
CA LYS A 195 -6.43 -11.16 7.21
C LYS A 195 -6.86 -12.63 7.10
N LEU A 196 -8.18 -12.89 7.03
CA LEU A 196 -8.68 -14.26 6.81
C LEU A 196 -8.23 -14.87 5.47
N LEU A 197 -8.02 -14.03 4.45
CA LEU A 197 -7.61 -14.48 3.14
C LEU A 197 -6.12 -14.82 3.04
N TYR A 198 -5.29 -14.39 4.00
CA TYR A 198 -3.84 -14.58 3.91
C TYR A 198 -3.40 -16.04 3.74
N ARG A 199 -4.18 -16.97 4.27
CA ARG A 199 -3.89 -18.41 4.21
C ARG A 199 -4.75 -19.18 3.21
N SER A 200 -5.65 -18.50 2.51
CA SER A 200 -6.46 -19.10 1.44
C SER A 200 -5.68 -19.17 0.13
#